data_a1d04af001174d539feccc7e1328f285
#
_entry.id   a1d04af001174d539feccc7e1328f285
#
_cell.length_a   1.000
_cell.length_b   1.000
_cell.length_c   1.000
_cell.angle_alpha   90.00
_cell.angle_beta   90.00
_cell.angle_gamma   90.00
#
_symmetry.space_group_name_H-M   'P 1'
#
loop_
_entity.id
_entity.type
_entity.pdbx_description
1 polymer ?
#
loop_
_entity_poly.entity_id
_entity_poly.type
_entity_poly.pdbx_seq_one_letter_code
_entity_poly.pdbx_strand_id
1 'polypeptide(L)'
;MHDQLRRVAATPRAEREIVDLAPDEFRALGHDLIDRIADFLARLPSLPVAPGESAEVVRALLPAGGIPERGAEPAALLADTAEMLFAHSVFNGHPRFFGYITSSSAPLGMLADLLAAAVNPNVAFFSVAPVATEIESQAVRWIAELIGYPTDCGGLFVSGGNMANFVGLLAARASRASWDVRAQGMQGIAAGDGRLRI
;
A
#
# COMPACT_ATOMS: atom_id res chain seq x y z
N MET A 1 -36.98 16.94 11.54
CA MET A 1 -36.20 16.23 10.53
C MET A 1 -34.90 15.64 11.11
N HIS A 2 -34.75 15.51 12.44
CA HIS A 2 -33.57 14.96 13.12
C HIS A 2 -33.81 13.62 13.83
N ASP A 3 -35.05 13.10 13.83
CA ASP A 3 -35.43 11.91 14.61
C ASP A 3 -35.63 10.63 13.78
N GLN A 4 -35.47 10.71 12.46
CA GLN A 4 -35.58 9.54 11.57
C GLN A 4 -34.28 8.79 11.33
N LEU A 5 -33.13 9.31 11.77
CA LEU A 5 -31.82 8.66 11.60
C LEU A 5 -31.42 7.69 12.73
N ARG A 6 -32.29 7.49 13.72
CA ARG A 6 -32.00 6.65 14.90
C ARG A 6 -32.57 5.25 14.89
N ARG A 7 -33.17 4.80 13.79
CA ARG A 7 -33.65 3.40 13.67
C ARG A 7 -33.04 2.73 12.44
N VAL A 8 -31.73 2.63 12.38
CA VAL A 8 -31.14 1.51 11.66
C VAL A 8 -31.31 0.31 12.57
N ALA A 9 -32.42 -0.41 12.39
CA ALA A 9 -32.62 -1.69 13.03
C ALA A 9 -31.42 -2.56 12.72
N ALA A 10 -30.77 -3.15 13.74
CA ALA A 10 -29.70 -4.09 13.54
C ALA A 10 -30.21 -5.22 12.65
N THR A 11 -29.74 -5.27 11.41
CA THR A 11 -30.05 -6.36 10.47
C THR A 11 -29.56 -7.66 11.08
N PRO A 12 -30.40 -8.73 11.13
CA PRO A 12 -29.97 -10.02 11.65
C PRO A 12 -28.68 -10.49 10.94
N ARG A 13 -27.76 -11.13 11.68
CA ARG A 13 -26.44 -11.56 11.17
C ARG A 13 -26.55 -12.42 9.89
N ALA A 14 -27.66 -13.11 9.68
CA ALA A 14 -27.94 -13.91 8.49
C ALA A 14 -28.20 -13.09 7.19
N GLU A 15 -28.47 -11.80 7.30
CA GLU A 15 -28.78 -10.91 6.18
C GLU A 15 -27.63 -9.91 5.91
N ARG A 16 -26.52 -9.96 6.70
CA ARG A 16 -25.34 -9.15 6.43
C ARG A 16 -24.55 -9.76 5.28
N GLU A 17 -24.04 -8.93 4.40
CA GLU A 17 -23.04 -9.35 3.44
C GLU A 17 -21.84 -9.95 4.20
N ILE A 18 -21.28 -11.04 3.65
CA ILE A 18 -20.27 -11.89 4.29
C ILE A 18 -19.01 -11.11 4.73
N VAL A 19 -18.77 -9.94 4.14
CA VAL A 19 -17.60 -9.06 4.42
C VAL A 19 -17.93 -7.88 5.33
N ASP A 20 -19.19 -7.75 5.81
CA ASP A 20 -19.58 -6.63 6.65
C ASP A 20 -19.43 -6.97 8.13
N LEU A 21 -18.63 -6.17 8.84
CA LEU A 21 -18.42 -6.26 10.28
C LEU A 21 -19.22 -5.19 11.02
N ALA A 22 -19.83 -5.55 12.15
CA ALA A 22 -20.41 -4.54 13.02
C ALA A 22 -19.30 -3.61 13.57
N PRO A 23 -19.59 -2.31 13.82
CA PRO A 23 -18.57 -1.38 14.30
C PRO A 23 -17.85 -1.83 15.58
N ASP A 24 -18.55 -2.50 16.49
CA ASP A 24 -17.96 -3.00 17.72
C ASP A 24 -17.09 -4.24 17.48
N GLU A 25 -17.49 -5.11 16.56
CA GLU A 25 -16.71 -6.25 16.10
C GLU A 25 -15.44 -5.77 15.38
N PHE A 26 -15.55 -4.84 14.44
CA PHE A 26 -14.40 -4.20 13.78
C PHE A 26 -13.43 -3.59 14.79
N ARG A 27 -13.95 -2.88 15.80
CA ARG A 27 -13.11 -2.28 16.84
C ARG A 27 -12.37 -3.35 17.66
N ALA A 28 -13.05 -4.40 18.07
CA ALA A 28 -12.45 -5.48 18.85
C ALA A 28 -11.34 -6.20 18.06
N LEU A 29 -11.60 -6.56 16.81
CA LEU A 29 -10.61 -7.19 15.92
C LEU A 29 -9.42 -6.26 15.63
N GLY A 30 -9.70 -4.97 15.43
CA GLY A 30 -8.66 -3.97 15.19
C GLY A 30 -7.73 -3.80 16.39
N HIS A 31 -8.27 -3.75 17.60
CA HIS A 31 -7.46 -3.69 18.82
C HIS A 31 -6.61 -4.94 19.00
N ASP A 32 -7.18 -6.14 18.84
CA ASP A 32 -6.43 -7.40 18.94
C ASP A 32 -5.29 -7.46 17.91
N LEU A 33 -5.55 -7.05 16.67
CA LEU A 33 -4.51 -7.02 15.64
C LEU A 33 -3.39 -6.02 15.94
N ILE A 34 -3.75 -4.82 16.45
CA ILE A 34 -2.76 -3.81 16.85
C ILE A 34 -1.91 -4.32 18.01
N ASP A 35 -2.51 -4.95 19.01
CA ASP A 35 -1.78 -5.52 20.15
C ASP A 35 -0.80 -6.62 19.67
N ARG A 36 -1.24 -7.52 18.79
CA ARG A 36 -0.38 -8.56 18.18
C ARG A 36 0.80 -7.95 17.40
N ILE A 37 0.56 -6.89 16.64
CA ILE A 37 1.60 -6.19 15.90
C ILE A 37 2.59 -5.53 16.87
N ALA A 38 2.11 -4.87 17.92
CA ALA A 38 2.95 -4.24 18.92
C ALA A 38 3.86 -5.26 19.64
N ASP A 39 3.29 -6.40 20.04
CA ASP A 39 4.03 -7.51 20.64
C ASP A 39 5.06 -8.13 19.68
N PHE A 40 4.69 -8.28 18.41
CA PHE A 40 5.63 -8.73 17.38
C PHE A 40 6.80 -7.76 17.23
N LEU A 41 6.54 -6.45 17.11
CA LEU A 41 7.58 -5.43 16.98
C LEU A 41 8.51 -5.40 18.19
N ALA A 42 7.97 -5.56 19.40
CA ALA A 42 8.76 -5.61 20.63
C ALA A 42 9.68 -6.84 20.66
N ARG A 43 9.25 -7.97 20.15
CA ARG A 43 10.02 -9.23 20.11
C ARG A 43 10.95 -9.35 18.90
N LEU A 44 10.73 -8.56 17.85
CA LEU A 44 11.44 -8.66 16.57
C LEU A 44 12.97 -8.77 16.72
N PRO A 45 13.65 -7.96 17.55
CA PRO A 45 15.11 -8.05 17.72
C PRO A 45 15.60 -9.41 18.24
N SER A 46 14.75 -10.19 18.91
CA SER A 46 15.07 -11.49 19.48
C SER A 46 14.76 -12.67 18.57
N LEU A 47 13.98 -12.44 17.50
CA LEU A 47 13.63 -13.45 16.53
C LEU A 47 14.80 -13.77 15.57
N PRO A 48 14.77 -14.87 14.84
CA PRO A 48 15.65 -15.07 13.69
C PRO A 48 15.30 -14.06 12.59
N VAL A 49 16.30 -13.62 11.81
CA VAL A 49 16.11 -12.71 10.67
C VAL A 49 15.18 -13.33 9.60
N ALA A 50 15.31 -14.64 9.43
CA ALA A 50 14.50 -15.46 8.55
C ALA A 50 14.41 -16.88 9.13
N PRO A 51 13.29 -17.57 9.01
CA PRO A 51 13.14 -18.96 9.48
C PRO A 51 13.97 -19.97 8.67
N GLY A 52 14.37 -19.62 7.44
CA GLY A 52 15.19 -20.50 6.59
C GLY A 52 14.44 -21.72 6.03
N GLU A 53 13.13 -21.62 5.94
CA GLU A 53 12.25 -22.71 5.48
C GLU A 53 12.28 -22.90 3.96
N SER A 54 12.05 -24.13 3.52
CA SER A 54 11.89 -24.42 2.09
C SER A 54 10.53 -23.96 1.57
N ALA A 55 10.45 -23.72 0.26
CA ALA A 55 9.19 -23.36 -0.38
C ALA A 55 8.09 -24.43 -0.20
N GLU A 56 8.45 -25.69 0.02
CA GLU A 56 7.52 -26.79 0.28
C GLU A 56 6.88 -26.64 1.66
N VAL A 57 7.69 -26.33 2.68
CA VAL A 57 7.21 -26.08 4.05
C VAL A 57 6.23 -24.90 4.04
N VAL A 58 6.62 -23.77 3.42
CA VAL A 58 5.76 -22.59 3.37
C VAL A 58 4.46 -22.87 2.59
N ARG A 59 4.51 -23.61 1.48
CA ARG A 59 3.28 -23.99 0.75
C ARG A 59 2.33 -24.85 1.59
N ALA A 60 2.88 -25.73 2.44
CA ALA A 60 2.08 -26.59 3.28
C ALA A 60 1.33 -25.86 4.41
N LEU A 61 1.66 -24.58 4.68
CA LEU A 61 0.93 -23.73 5.62
C LEU A 61 -0.43 -23.30 5.06
N LEU A 62 -0.56 -23.27 3.74
CA LEU A 62 -1.78 -22.84 3.07
C LEU A 62 -2.65 -24.07 2.76
N PRO A 63 -4.00 -23.94 2.86
CA PRO A 63 -4.90 -25.01 2.52
C PRO A 63 -4.73 -25.45 1.07
N ALA A 64 -4.54 -26.75 0.87
CA ALA A 64 -4.53 -27.34 -0.46
C ALA A 64 -5.98 -27.50 -0.94
N GLY A 65 -6.38 -26.79 -1.98
CA GLY A 65 -7.73 -26.92 -2.55
C GLY A 65 -8.16 -25.76 -3.39
N GLY A 66 -9.41 -25.79 -3.82
CA GLY A 66 -10.08 -24.69 -4.53
C GLY A 66 -10.56 -23.60 -3.58
N ILE A 67 -11.34 -22.68 -4.11
CA ILE A 67 -12.00 -21.62 -3.33
C ILE A 67 -12.89 -22.27 -2.26
N PRO A 68 -12.77 -21.90 -0.97
CA PRO A 68 -13.62 -22.42 0.08
C PRO A 68 -15.10 -22.12 -0.19
N GLU A 69 -15.98 -23.10 0.03
CA GLU A 69 -17.43 -22.93 -0.12
C GLU A 69 -18.03 -22.05 0.99
N ARG A 70 -17.34 -21.92 2.11
CA ARG A 70 -17.77 -21.14 3.27
C ARG A 70 -16.66 -20.20 3.72
N GLY A 71 -17.05 -19.00 4.17
CA GLY A 71 -16.13 -18.08 4.82
C GLY A 71 -15.62 -18.60 6.17
N ALA A 72 -14.52 -18.05 6.65
CA ALA A 72 -14.00 -18.30 7.99
C ALA A 72 -14.47 -17.22 8.98
N GLU A 73 -14.43 -17.52 10.27
CA GLU A 73 -14.69 -16.51 11.31
C GLU A 73 -13.57 -15.43 11.26
N PRO A 74 -13.95 -14.14 11.22
CA PRO A 74 -12.98 -13.05 11.02
C PRO A 74 -11.86 -13.01 12.07
N ALA A 75 -12.18 -13.28 13.33
CA ALA A 75 -11.20 -13.29 14.41
C ALA A 75 -10.15 -14.40 14.22
N ALA A 76 -10.58 -15.60 13.90
CA ALA A 76 -9.69 -16.71 13.63
C ALA A 76 -8.83 -16.44 12.38
N LEU A 77 -9.46 -15.96 11.31
CA LEU A 77 -8.75 -15.65 10.06
C LEU A 77 -7.63 -14.62 10.26
N LEU A 78 -7.90 -13.52 11.00
CA LEU A 78 -6.89 -12.50 11.29
C LEU A 78 -5.79 -13.03 12.20
N ALA A 79 -6.15 -13.78 13.25
CA ALA A 79 -5.20 -14.35 14.19
C ALA A 79 -4.25 -15.35 13.50
N ASP A 80 -4.80 -16.29 12.76
CA ASP A 80 -4.04 -17.33 12.06
C ASP A 80 -3.13 -16.70 10.98
N THR A 81 -3.64 -15.70 10.25
CA THR A 81 -2.86 -15.00 9.24
C THR A 81 -1.71 -14.20 9.88
N ALA A 82 -1.98 -13.48 10.97
CA ALA A 82 -0.95 -12.73 11.69
C ALA A 82 0.15 -13.66 12.23
N GLU A 83 -0.24 -14.78 12.85
CA GLU A 83 0.71 -15.75 13.36
C GLU A 83 1.55 -16.36 12.26
N MET A 84 0.93 -16.77 11.15
CA MET A 84 1.64 -17.27 9.97
C MET A 84 2.66 -16.26 9.43
N LEU A 85 2.28 -15.00 9.28
CA LEU A 85 3.18 -13.95 8.80
C LEU A 85 4.31 -13.65 9.79
N PHE A 86 4.02 -13.64 11.10
CA PHE A 86 5.03 -13.37 12.12
C PHE A 86 5.99 -14.55 12.36
N ALA A 87 5.61 -15.77 12.00
CA ALA A 87 6.47 -16.93 12.15
C ALA A 87 7.30 -17.25 10.89
N HIS A 88 6.75 -17.01 9.70
CA HIS A 88 7.28 -17.55 8.44
C HIS A 88 7.76 -16.48 7.45
N SER A 89 7.99 -15.24 7.87
CA SER A 89 8.48 -14.17 6.99
C SER A 89 9.97 -13.87 7.21
N VAL A 90 10.56 -13.20 6.22
CA VAL A 90 11.85 -12.53 6.35
C VAL A 90 11.62 -11.12 6.88
N PHE A 91 12.29 -10.75 7.96
CA PHE A 91 12.00 -9.51 8.68
C PHE A 91 12.96 -8.40 8.28
N ASN A 92 12.56 -7.55 7.34
CA ASN A 92 13.34 -6.38 6.89
C ASN A 92 13.64 -5.39 8.03
N GLY A 93 12.76 -5.27 9.02
CA GLY A 93 12.95 -4.44 10.21
C GLY A 93 13.85 -5.02 11.28
N HIS A 94 14.36 -6.24 11.11
CA HIS A 94 15.22 -6.88 12.10
C HIS A 94 16.60 -6.17 12.18
N PRO A 95 17.14 -5.89 13.37
CA PRO A 95 18.42 -5.17 13.51
C PRO A 95 19.62 -5.83 12.83
N ARG A 96 19.55 -7.12 12.55
CA ARG A 96 20.59 -7.90 11.86
C ARG A 96 20.26 -8.20 10.40
N PHE A 97 19.23 -7.57 9.83
CA PHE A 97 18.92 -7.70 8.41
C PHE A 97 19.75 -6.70 7.60
N PHE A 98 20.64 -7.20 6.75
CA PHE A 98 21.52 -6.40 5.90
C PHE A 98 21.34 -6.72 4.41
N GLY A 99 20.27 -7.42 4.06
CA GLY A 99 19.99 -7.81 2.68
C GLY A 99 19.19 -6.75 1.93
N TYR A 100 19.39 -6.69 0.62
CA TYR A 100 18.60 -5.90 -0.32
C TYR A 100 18.59 -4.38 -0.05
N ILE A 101 17.77 -3.65 -0.80
CA ILE A 101 17.48 -2.21 -0.62
C ILE A 101 16.05 -2.09 -0.13
N THR A 102 15.82 -2.46 1.12
CA THR A 102 14.50 -2.42 1.77
C THR A 102 14.59 -1.63 3.07
N SER A 103 13.55 -0.89 3.38
CA SER A 103 13.42 -0.18 4.64
C SER A 103 12.63 -1.00 5.67
N SER A 104 12.86 -0.73 6.95
CA SER A 104 11.95 -1.19 8.00
C SER A 104 10.63 -0.43 7.91
N SER A 105 9.55 -1.08 8.35
CA SER A 105 8.27 -0.42 8.52
C SER A 105 8.31 0.55 9.71
N ALA A 106 7.70 1.73 9.55
CA ALA A 106 7.54 2.70 10.62
C ALA A 106 6.17 2.48 11.29
N PRO A 107 6.07 2.39 12.64
CA PRO A 107 4.79 2.19 13.32
C PRO A 107 3.73 3.25 12.97
N LEU A 108 4.12 4.51 12.88
CA LEU A 108 3.20 5.57 12.44
C LEU A 108 2.74 5.39 11.00
N GLY A 109 3.62 4.87 10.11
CA GLY A 109 3.28 4.56 8.74
C GLY A 109 2.22 3.46 8.63
N MET A 110 2.33 2.40 9.45
CA MET A 110 1.31 1.33 9.50
C MET A 110 -0.07 1.87 9.88
N LEU A 111 -0.15 2.79 10.86
CA LEU A 111 -1.40 3.45 11.24
C LEU A 111 -1.92 4.38 10.14
N ALA A 112 -1.03 5.06 9.41
CA ALA A 112 -1.40 5.88 8.27
C ALA A 112 -1.96 5.03 7.11
N ASP A 113 -1.38 3.86 6.85
CA ASP A 113 -1.88 2.91 5.85
C ASP A 113 -3.28 2.38 6.23
N LEU A 114 -3.49 2.07 7.52
CA LEU A 114 -4.81 1.68 8.02
C LEU A 114 -5.84 2.81 7.79
N LEU A 115 -5.47 4.05 8.09
CA LEU A 115 -6.34 5.21 7.86
C LEU A 115 -6.61 5.42 6.36
N ALA A 116 -5.59 5.28 5.52
CA ALA A 116 -5.73 5.38 4.08
C ALA A 116 -6.66 4.30 3.51
N ALA A 117 -6.54 3.06 3.98
CA ALA A 117 -7.42 1.96 3.61
C ALA A 117 -8.87 2.21 4.06
N ALA A 118 -9.08 2.80 5.24
CA ALA A 118 -10.41 3.11 5.76
C ALA A 118 -11.13 4.21 4.95
N VAL A 119 -10.40 5.24 4.51
CA VAL A 119 -10.95 6.32 3.67
C VAL A 119 -11.04 5.89 2.21
N ASN A 120 -10.10 5.06 1.76
CA ASN A 120 -9.97 4.52 0.40
C ASN A 120 -10.13 5.60 -0.70
N PRO A 121 -9.38 6.72 -0.65
CA PRO A 121 -9.55 7.82 -1.59
C PRO A 121 -9.01 7.43 -2.98
N ASN A 122 -9.76 7.79 -4.03
CA ASN A 122 -9.28 7.65 -5.40
C ASN A 122 -8.55 8.94 -5.84
N VAL A 123 -7.22 8.92 -5.81
CA VAL A 123 -6.37 10.08 -6.14
C VAL A 123 -6.20 10.34 -7.65
N ALA A 124 -6.96 9.67 -8.52
CA ALA A 124 -6.89 9.89 -9.96
C ALA A 124 -7.32 11.30 -10.37
N PHE A 125 -8.22 11.93 -9.59
CA PHE A 125 -8.72 13.27 -9.86
C PHE A 125 -8.83 14.08 -8.57
N PHE A 126 -8.40 15.34 -8.61
CA PHE A 126 -8.52 16.25 -7.48
C PHE A 126 -9.95 16.35 -6.91
N SER A 127 -10.96 16.38 -7.78
CA SER A 127 -12.37 16.53 -7.36
C SER A 127 -12.90 15.37 -6.51
N VAL A 128 -12.30 14.18 -6.59
CA VAL A 128 -12.73 13.00 -5.82
C VAL A 128 -11.82 12.70 -4.62
N ALA A 129 -10.62 13.26 -4.58
CA ALA A 129 -9.68 13.10 -3.48
C ALA A 129 -8.88 14.40 -3.20
N PRO A 130 -9.55 15.53 -2.91
CA PRO A 130 -8.84 16.82 -2.84
C PRO A 130 -7.78 16.85 -1.75
N VAL A 131 -8.08 16.40 -0.55
CA VAL A 131 -7.13 16.41 0.57
C VAL A 131 -5.96 15.46 0.33
N ALA A 132 -6.21 14.25 -0.17
CA ALA A 132 -5.14 13.29 -0.45
C ALA A 132 -4.20 13.81 -1.55
N THR A 133 -4.72 14.47 -2.59
CA THR A 133 -3.92 15.08 -3.64
C THR A 133 -3.05 16.24 -3.11
N GLU A 134 -3.57 17.06 -2.20
CA GLU A 134 -2.78 18.13 -1.58
C GLU A 134 -1.70 17.58 -0.64
N ILE A 135 -1.98 16.51 0.11
CA ILE A 135 -0.98 15.82 0.94
C ILE A 135 0.14 15.28 0.06
N GLU A 136 -0.18 14.62 -1.07
CA GLU A 136 0.82 14.14 -2.04
C GLU A 136 1.68 15.29 -2.55
N SER A 137 1.06 16.36 -3.02
CA SER A 137 1.76 17.55 -3.54
C SER A 137 2.68 18.17 -2.49
N GLN A 138 2.25 18.22 -1.23
CA GLN A 138 3.06 18.73 -0.13
C GLN A 138 4.26 17.80 0.16
N ALA A 139 4.03 16.50 0.18
CA ALA A 139 5.09 15.52 0.40
C ALA A 139 6.14 15.54 -0.72
N VAL A 140 5.72 15.71 -1.99
CA VAL A 140 6.62 15.89 -3.12
C VAL A 140 7.51 17.13 -2.94
N ARG A 141 6.93 18.28 -2.52
CA ARG A 141 7.71 19.50 -2.23
C ARG A 141 8.73 19.29 -1.11
N TRP A 142 8.35 18.62 -0.03
CA TRP A 142 9.28 18.31 1.07
C TRP A 142 10.42 17.40 0.63
N ILE A 143 10.15 16.38 -0.18
CA ILE A 143 11.20 15.51 -0.73
C ILE A 143 12.13 16.31 -1.64
N ALA A 144 11.59 17.17 -2.51
CA ALA A 144 12.38 18.04 -3.36
C ALA A 144 13.31 18.94 -2.54
N GLU A 145 12.82 19.56 -1.48
CA GLU A 145 13.61 20.38 -0.56
C GLU A 145 14.73 19.56 0.10
N LEU A 146 14.42 18.37 0.61
CA LEU A 146 15.38 17.49 1.26
C LEU A 146 16.55 17.07 0.37
N ILE A 147 16.32 16.91 -0.94
CA ILE A 147 17.37 16.53 -1.91
C ILE A 147 17.98 17.72 -2.63
N GLY A 148 17.60 18.96 -2.28
CA GLY A 148 18.09 20.17 -2.94
C GLY A 148 17.54 20.37 -4.35
N TYR A 149 16.37 19.84 -4.68
CA TYR A 149 15.68 20.02 -5.95
C TYR A 149 14.71 21.23 -5.87
N PRO A 150 14.40 21.92 -6.99
CA PRO A 150 13.44 23.01 -6.97
C PRO A 150 12.08 22.62 -6.39
N THR A 151 11.57 23.39 -5.43
CA THR A 151 10.32 23.07 -4.73
C THR A 151 9.05 23.43 -5.51
N ASP A 152 9.18 24.14 -6.63
CA ASP A 152 8.15 24.39 -7.61
C ASP A 152 7.99 23.27 -8.66
N CYS A 153 8.74 22.19 -8.50
CA CYS A 153 8.65 21.02 -9.37
C CYS A 153 7.29 20.31 -9.27
N GLY A 154 6.89 19.69 -10.37
CA GLY A 154 5.84 18.69 -10.37
C GLY A 154 6.36 17.33 -9.93
N GLY A 155 5.48 16.49 -9.42
CA GLY A 155 5.80 15.12 -9.04
C GLY A 155 4.56 14.33 -8.65
N LEU A 156 4.73 13.02 -8.52
CA LEU A 156 3.69 12.11 -8.03
C LEU A 156 4.34 10.88 -7.40
N PHE A 157 3.64 10.24 -6.47
CA PHE A 157 4.01 8.94 -5.97
C PHE A 157 3.49 7.82 -6.88
N VAL A 158 4.29 6.79 -7.05
CA VAL A 158 3.97 5.63 -7.90
C VAL A 158 4.26 4.32 -7.17
N SER A 159 3.72 3.23 -7.70
CA SER A 159 3.75 1.90 -7.08
C SER A 159 5.11 1.19 -7.08
N GLY A 160 6.20 1.89 -7.31
CA GLY A 160 7.54 1.33 -7.23
C GLY A 160 8.52 1.89 -8.26
N GLY A 161 9.80 1.51 -8.12
CA GLY A 161 10.92 2.06 -8.89
C GLY A 161 10.77 1.92 -10.41
N ASN A 162 10.24 0.80 -10.89
CA ASN A 162 10.01 0.62 -12.33
C ASN A 162 9.01 1.64 -12.89
N MET A 163 7.93 1.90 -12.16
CA MET A 163 6.96 2.93 -12.56
C MET A 163 7.56 4.33 -12.45
N ALA A 164 8.35 4.59 -11.42
CA ALA A 164 9.07 5.87 -11.27
C ALA A 164 10.01 6.13 -12.45
N ASN A 165 10.81 5.14 -12.84
CA ASN A 165 11.67 5.22 -14.02
C ASN A 165 10.87 5.43 -15.30
N PHE A 166 9.76 4.73 -15.47
CA PHE A 166 8.88 4.87 -16.64
C PHE A 166 8.29 6.28 -16.72
N VAL A 167 7.77 6.81 -15.62
CA VAL A 167 7.23 8.18 -15.57
C VAL A 167 8.33 9.22 -15.86
N GLY A 168 9.52 9.06 -15.25
CA GLY A 168 10.67 9.91 -15.54
C GLY A 168 11.07 9.90 -17.02
N LEU A 169 11.09 8.72 -17.64
CA LEU A 169 11.36 8.56 -19.07
C LEU A 169 10.30 9.25 -19.94
N LEU A 170 9.01 9.11 -19.58
CA LEU A 170 7.93 9.78 -20.30
C LEU A 170 8.02 11.31 -20.19
N ALA A 171 8.32 11.82 -18.99
CA ALA A 171 8.50 13.25 -18.76
C ALA A 171 9.70 13.79 -19.53
N ALA A 172 10.85 13.11 -19.48
CA ALA A 172 12.03 13.47 -20.24
C ALA A 172 11.77 13.48 -21.76
N ARG A 173 11.08 12.45 -22.27
CA ARG A 173 10.66 12.37 -23.66
C ARG A 173 9.78 13.56 -24.06
N ALA A 174 8.78 13.87 -23.26
CA ALA A 174 7.85 14.96 -23.53
C ALA A 174 8.55 16.34 -23.51
N SER A 175 9.48 16.54 -22.56
CA SER A 175 10.19 17.82 -22.41
C SER A 175 11.30 18.03 -23.45
N ARG A 176 11.88 16.96 -23.99
CA ARG A 176 13.03 17.02 -24.92
C ARG A 176 12.64 16.89 -26.39
N ALA A 177 11.46 16.38 -26.68
CA ALA A 177 10.98 16.29 -28.06
C ALA A 177 10.67 17.69 -28.62
N SER A 178 11.09 17.95 -29.85
CA SER A 178 10.76 19.18 -30.60
C SER A 178 9.42 19.09 -31.34
N TRP A 179 8.67 18.04 -31.13
CA TRP A 179 7.36 17.78 -31.72
C TRP A 179 6.35 17.34 -30.65
N ASP A 180 5.08 17.39 -30.98
CA ASP A 180 4.02 16.87 -30.09
C ASP A 180 4.06 15.34 -30.09
N VAL A 181 4.75 14.79 -29.06
CA VAL A 181 4.87 13.34 -28.85
C VAL A 181 3.51 12.67 -28.62
N ARG A 182 2.55 13.40 -28.08
CA ARG A 182 1.21 12.90 -27.79
C ARG A 182 0.39 12.66 -29.06
N ALA A 183 0.50 13.59 -30.00
CA ALA A 183 -0.21 13.52 -31.29
C ALA A 183 0.52 12.62 -32.31
N GLN A 184 1.85 12.67 -32.35
CA GLN A 184 2.67 12.08 -33.40
C GLN A 184 3.44 10.82 -32.95
N GLY A 185 3.40 10.48 -31.68
CA GLY A 185 4.16 9.37 -31.13
C GLY A 185 5.66 9.53 -31.40
N MET A 186 6.34 8.42 -31.67
CA MET A 186 7.76 8.42 -32.04
C MET A 186 8.02 8.66 -33.54
N GLN A 187 6.98 8.75 -34.36
CA GLN A 187 7.11 9.01 -35.80
C GLN A 187 7.64 10.41 -36.11
N GLY A 188 7.46 11.35 -35.19
CA GLY A 188 8.01 12.71 -35.30
C GLY A 188 9.56 12.74 -35.39
N ILE A 189 10.26 11.66 -35.02
CA ILE A 189 11.72 11.54 -35.17
C ILE A 189 12.14 11.55 -36.65
N ALA A 190 11.30 11.05 -37.55
CA ALA A 190 11.65 10.91 -38.98
C ALA A 190 11.63 12.26 -39.74
N ALA A 191 11.00 13.30 -39.16
CA ALA A 191 10.84 14.61 -39.80
C ALA A 191 11.89 15.65 -39.37
N GLY A 192 12.75 15.33 -38.44
CA GLY A 192 13.71 16.28 -37.86
C GLY A 192 14.91 15.59 -37.24
N ASP A 193 15.94 16.31 -37.31
CA ASP A 193 17.27 16.09 -36.85
C ASP A 193 17.36 15.52 -35.41
N GLY A 194 17.62 14.27 -35.27
CA GLY A 194 18.24 13.85 -34.04
C GLY A 194 17.53 12.74 -33.24
N ARG A 195 18.34 11.81 -32.86
CA ARG A 195 18.01 10.78 -31.85
C ARG A 195 17.68 11.47 -30.52
N LEU A 196 16.51 11.22 -29.95
CA LEU A 196 16.25 11.48 -28.53
C LEU A 196 17.36 10.79 -27.73
N ARG A 197 18.18 11.56 -27.08
CA ARG A 197 19.16 11.08 -26.08
C ARG A 197 18.55 11.37 -24.71
N ILE A 198 18.15 10.34 -24.03
CA ILE A 198 17.63 10.36 -22.67
C ILE A 198 18.72 9.80 -21.75
#